data_f67f862e952af6ec3fd7841e24d9a9c2
#
_entry.id   f67f862e952af6ec3fd7841e24d9a9c2
#
_cell.length_a   1.000
_cell.length_b   1.000
_cell.length_c   1.000
_cell.angle_alpha   90.00
_cell.angle_beta   90.00
_cell.angle_gamma   90.00
#
_symmetry.space_group_name_H-M   'P 1'
#
loop_
_entity.id
_entity.type
_entity.pdbx_description
1 polymer ?
#
loop_
_entity_poly.entity_id
_entity_poly.type
_entity_poly.pdbx_seq_one_letter_code
_entity_poly.pdbx_strand_id
1 'polypeptide(L)'
;MKLKYIKYIINTFLCRYSQYFNIKNSFVRYILYKVQGANNIIKIQDSSVTKSSFSLHGNNNSIGFYNSANMYYTNINIVGNNNQVCLNGCSGILSLTLRGNHCKVIIGKGSTMEDCYMVCMGQENSITIGNDCMFSGKVEIWNSDTHLITDMEGNGINPSKPISIGNHVWLGKGVKILKGVSIGHNSVIGMGSIVTKNIMDNSIAAGNPAKIIKNNIKWEKESIHI
;
A
#
# COMPACT_ATOMS: atom_id res chain seq x y z
N MET A 1 -33.91 -4.03 1.54
CA MET A 1 -33.48 -2.62 1.34
C MET A 1 -32.51 -2.57 0.17
N LYS A 2 -32.94 -2.06 -1.01
CA LYS A 2 -32.13 -2.05 -2.23
C LYS A 2 -30.96 -1.07 -2.09
N LEU A 3 -29.73 -1.57 -2.10
CA LEU A 3 -28.50 -0.77 -2.15
C LEU A 3 -28.48 0.02 -3.47
N LYS A 4 -28.67 1.32 -3.39
CA LYS A 4 -28.40 2.21 -4.52
C LYS A 4 -26.88 2.28 -4.74
N TYR A 5 -26.42 1.62 -5.78
CA TYR A 5 -25.05 1.85 -6.31
C TYR A 5 -25.05 3.24 -6.96
N ILE A 6 -24.36 4.17 -6.33
CA ILE A 6 -24.13 5.48 -6.94
C ILE A 6 -22.72 5.44 -7.52
N LYS A 7 -22.60 5.21 -8.84
CA LYS A 7 -21.37 5.45 -9.60
C LYS A 7 -21.33 6.94 -9.95
N TYR A 8 -20.44 7.70 -9.34
CA TYR A 8 -20.17 9.06 -9.79
C TYR A 8 -18.78 9.12 -10.42
N ILE A 9 -18.73 9.47 -11.71
CA ILE A 9 -17.50 9.94 -12.36
C ILE A 9 -17.40 11.41 -11.99
N ILE A 10 -16.42 11.75 -11.15
CA ILE A 10 -16.30 13.11 -10.63
C ILE A 10 -15.06 13.76 -11.20
N ASN A 11 -15.24 14.90 -11.86
CA ASN A 11 -14.20 15.89 -12.11
C ASN A 11 -13.92 16.68 -10.83
N THR A 12 -12.76 17.30 -10.70
CA THR A 12 -12.29 18.06 -9.52
C THR A 12 -13.34 18.95 -8.88
N PHE A 13 -14.26 19.49 -9.70
CA PHE A 13 -15.32 20.39 -9.26
C PHE A 13 -16.36 19.70 -8.37
N LEU A 14 -16.77 18.48 -8.68
CA LEU A 14 -17.82 17.77 -7.93
C LEU A 14 -17.31 17.12 -6.64
N CYS A 15 -16.04 16.70 -6.57
CA CYS A 15 -15.45 16.18 -5.34
C CYS A 15 -15.44 17.21 -4.20
N ARG A 16 -15.33 18.51 -4.51
CA ARG A 16 -15.33 19.60 -3.51
C ARG A 16 -16.63 19.72 -2.74
N TYR A 17 -17.73 19.25 -3.29
CA TYR A 17 -19.07 19.31 -2.65
C TYR A 17 -19.45 18.01 -1.94
N SER A 18 -18.62 16.98 -1.99
CA SER A 18 -18.87 15.73 -1.27
C SER A 18 -18.38 15.82 0.18
N GLN A 19 -19.21 15.48 1.12
CA GLN A 19 -18.84 15.41 2.55
C GLN A 19 -17.67 14.46 2.86
N TYR A 20 -17.33 13.57 1.93
CA TYR A 20 -16.27 12.57 2.10
C TYR A 20 -14.91 13.05 1.63
N PHE A 21 -14.84 14.18 0.90
CA PHE A 21 -13.59 14.66 0.34
C PHE A 21 -13.16 15.99 0.94
N ASN A 22 -11.87 16.08 1.28
CA ASN A 22 -11.19 17.32 1.59
C ASN A 22 -10.04 17.50 0.58
N ILE A 23 -10.24 18.38 -0.41
CA ILE A 23 -9.29 18.58 -1.51
C ILE A 23 -8.73 20.00 -1.43
N LYS A 24 -7.41 20.11 -1.34
CA LYS A 24 -6.67 21.36 -1.30
C LYS A 24 -5.50 21.34 -2.28
N ASN A 25 -5.36 22.38 -3.12
CA ASN A 25 -4.26 22.56 -4.08
C ASN A 25 -3.94 21.30 -4.89
N SER A 26 -4.96 20.59 -5.38
CA SER A 26 -4.76 19.24 -5.94
C SER A 26 -5.50 19.06 -7.26
N PHE A 27 -4.93 18.19 -8.10
CA PHE A 27 -5.54 17.76 -9.35
C PHE A 27 -6.21 16.41 -9.18
N VAL A 28 -7.52 16.35 -9.41
CA VAL A 28 -8.32 15.14 -9.21
C VAL A 28 -9.20 14.91 -10.44
N ARG A 29 -9.10 13.74 -11.06
CA ARG A 29 -9.86 13.43 -12.28
C ARG A 29 -10.21 11.96 -12.38
N TYR A 30 -11.45 11.65 -12.80
CA TYR A 30 -11.97 10.29 -12.99
C TYR A 30 -11.89 9.43 -11.71
N ILE A 31 -12.48 9.93 -10.63
CA ILE A 31 -12.57 9.20 -9.37
C ILE A 31 -13.92 8.49 -9.27
N LEU A 32 -13.89 7.21 -8.94
CA LEU A 32 -15.03 6.44 -8.50
C LEU A 32 -14.96 6.24 -7.00
N TYR A 33 -16.07 6.41 -6.29
CA TYR A 33 -16.06 6.10 -4.86
C TYR A 33 -17.37 5.50 -4.37
N LYS A 34 -17.27 4.69 -3.33
CA LYS A 34 -18.40 4.15 -2.57
C LYS A 34 -18.05 4.25 -1.09
N VAL A 35 -18.86 4.94 -0.31
CA VAL A 35 -18.64 5.10 1.13
C VAL A 35 -19.90 4.67 1.86
N GLN A 36 -19.73 3.76 2.83
CA GLN A 36 -20.77 3.30 3.76
C GLN A 36 -20.25 3.40 5.18
N GLY A 37 -21.04 4.00 6.07
CA GLY A 37 -20.67 4.27 7.45
C GLY A 37 -20.38 5.74 7.71
N ALA A 38 -20.06 6.06 8.97
CA ALA A 38 -19.89 7.43 9.45
C ALA A 38 -18.41 7.84 9.52
N ASN A 39 -18.15 9.15 9.44
CA ASN A 39 -16.84 9.78 9.67
C ASN A 39 -15.70 9.26 8.78
N ASN A 40 -16.02 8.73 7.60
CA ASN A 40 -15.02 8.35 6.61
C ASN A 40 -14.56 9.59 5.83
N ILE A 41 -13.26 9.71 5.56
CA ILE A 41 -12.71 10.87 4.88
C ILE A 41 -11.60 10.51 3.88
N ILE A 42 -11.59 11.19 2.73
CA ILE A 42 -10.54 11.13 1.71
C ILE A 42 -9.93 12.54 1.59
N LYS A 43 -8.67 12.68 1.99
CA LYS A 43 -7.92 13.93 1.96
C LYS A 43 -6.94 13.90 0.78
N ILE A 44 -6.96 14.95 -0.05
CA ILE A 44 -6.03 15.10 -1.18
C ILE A 44 -5.47 16.51 -1.10
N GLN A 45 -4.20 16.62 -0.70
CA GLN A 45 -3.53 17.90 -0.46
C GLN A 45 -2.23 17.98 -1.25
N ASP A 46 -2.08 19.04 -2.03
CA ASP A 46 -0.89 19.30 -2.85
C ASP A 46 -0.49 18.08 -3.69
N SER A 47 -1.48 17.40 -4.31
CA SER A 47 -1.32 16.08 -4.91
C SER A 47 -2.12 15.91 -6.19
N SER A 48 -1.77 14.90 -6.99
CA SER A 48 -2.51 14.49 -8.19
C SER A 48 -3.04 13.08 -8.04
N VAL A 49 -4.36 12.89 -8.23
CA VAL A 49 -5.00 11.57 -8.15
C VAL A 49 -5.94 11.41 -9.33
N THR A 50 -5.67 10.43 -10.19
CA THR A 50 -6.44 10.25 -11.43
C THR A 50 -6.82 8.79 -11.67
N LYS A 51 -7.94 8.57 -12.37
CA LYS A 51 -8.43 7.24 -12.79
C LYS A 51 -8.44 6.23 -11.64
N SER A 52 -8.92 6.65 -10.48
CA SER A 52 -8.80 5.88 -9.24
C SER A 52 -10.16 5.55 -8.63
N SER A 53 -10.20 4.52 -7.79
CA SER A 53 -11.43 4.10 -7.11
C SER A 53 -11.21 3.86 -5.62
N PHE A 54 -12.18 4.30 -4.81
CA PHE A 54 -12.15 4.18 -3.36
C PHE A 54 -13.44 3.56 -2.85
N SER A 55 -13.31 2.48 -2.08
CA SER A 55 -14.44 1.80 -1.43
C SER A 55 -14.18 1.73 0.07
N LEU A 56 -15.01 2.38 0.88
CA LEU A 56 -14.90 2.41 2.33
C LEU A 56 -16.19 1.86 2.94
N HIS A 57 -16.07 0.77 3.68
CA HIS A 57 -17.16 0.14 4.41
C HIS A 57 -16.81 0.07 5.90
N GLY A 58 -17.53 0.78 6.74
CA GLY A 58 -17.28 0.92 8.16
C GLY A 58 -17.12 2.38 8.57
N ASN A 59 -16.64 2.65 9.76
CA ASN A 59 -16.62 3.98 10.35
C ASN A 59 -15.19 4.49 10.60
N ASN A 60 -15.02 5.82 10.58
CA ASN A 60 -13.78 6.50 10.96
C ASN A 60 -12.56 6.08 10.11
N ASN A 61 -12.75 5.68 8.85
CA ASN A 61 -11.64 5.34 7.97
C ASN A 61 -11.12 6.59 7.25
N SER A 62 -9.81 6.64 7.04
CA SER A 62 -9.17 7.75 6.34
C SER A 62 -8.22 7.30 5.24
N ILE A 63 -8.29 7.98 4.10
CA ILE A 63 -7.31 7.90 3.01
C ILE A 63 -6.73 9.29 2.81
N GLY A 64 -5.41 9.42 2.84
CA GLY A 64 -4.72 10.69 2.63
C GLY A 64 -3.66 10.61 1.54
N PHE A 65 -3.66 11.62 0.65
CA PHE A 65 -2.65 11.87 -0.36
C PHE A 65 -2.04 13.23 -0.06
N TYR A 66 -0.72 13.29 0.15
CA TYR A 66 -0.03 14.48 0.64
C TYR A 66 1.28 14.73 -0.10
N ASN A 67 1.76 15.97 -0.04
CA ASN A 67 3.13 16.35 -0.39
C ASN A 67 3.57 15.91 -1.79
N SER A 68 2.81 16.27 -2.80
CA SER A 68 3.04 15.94 -4.21
C SER A 68 2.91 14.44 -4.54
N ALA A 69 2.05 13.72 -3.82
CA ALA A 69 1.68 12.38 -4.25
C ALA A 69 1.07 12.42 -5.65
N ASN A 70 1.57 11.57 -6.54
CA ASN A 70 1.09 11.49 -7.94
C ASN A 70 0.64 10.06 -8.25
N MET A 71 -0.64 9.80 -7.99
CA MET A 71 -1.22 8.47 -8.06
C MET A 71 -2.21 8.35 -9.22
N TYR A 72 -2.09 7.27 -9.97
CA TYR A 72 -3.01 6.95 -11.06
C TYR A 72 -3.37 5.46 -11.04
N TYR A 73 -4.57 5.12 -11.51
CA TYR A 73 -5.14 3.77 -11.40
C TYR A 73 -5.04 3.18 -9.97
N THR A 74 -5.23 4.05 -8.96
CA THR A 74 -5.19 3.62 -7.57
C THR A 74 -6.55 3.05 -7.16
N ASN A 75 -6.54 1.82 -6.67
CA ASN A 75 -7.74 1.16 -6.16
C ASN A 75 -7.57 0.84 -4.67
N ILE A 76 -8.34 1.48 -3.80
CA ILE A 76 -8.29 1.25 -2.36
C ILE A 76 -9.64 0.77 -1.87
N ASN A 77 -9.66 -0.44 -1.30
CA ASN A 77 -10.83 -1.04 -0.68
C ASN A 77 -10.60 -1.25 0.82
N ILE A 78 -11.37 -0.57 1.65
CA ILE A 78 -11.31 -0.65 3.12
C ILE A 78 -12.61 -1.27 3.64
N VAL A 79 -12.49 -2.31 4.46
CA VAL A 79 -13.60 -2.95 5.18
C VAL A 79 -13.23 -3.05 6.66
N GLY A 80 -13.97 -2.33 7.52
CA GLY A 80 -13.73 -2.24 8.96
C GLY A 80 -13.67 -0.81 9.45
N ASN A 81 -13.19 -0.60 10.67
CA ASN A 81 -13.27 0.69 11.35
C ASN A 81 -11.89 1.24 11.74
N ASN A 82 -11.78 2.57 11.83
CA ASN A 82 -10.61 3.28 12.32
C ASN A 82 -9.32 2.97 11.53
N ASN A 83 -9.45 2.66 10.24
CA ASN A 83 -8.31 2.33 9.39
C ASN A 83 -7.73 3.58 8.73
N GLN A 84 -6.42 3.59 8.52
CA GLN A 84 -5.70 4.72 7.93
C GLN A 84 -4.83 4.29 6.77
N VAL A 85 -4.96 5.01 5.64
CA VAL A 85 -4.03 4.93 4.50
C VAL A 85 -3.39 6.29 4.30
N CYS A 86 -2.06 6.36 4.27
CA CYS A 86 -1.30 7.60 4.07
C CYS A 86 -0.30 7.41 2.93
N LEU A 87 -0.52 8.15 1.84
CA LEU A 87 0.32 8.18 0.64
C LEU A 87 1.02 9.54 0.58
N ASN A 88 2.28 9.57 1.01
CA ASN A 88 3.02 10.81 1.22
C ASN A 88 4.09 11.01 0.16
N GLY A 89 3.87 11.89 -0.80
CA GLY A 89 4.84 12.22 -1.85
C GLY A 89 5.32 11.05 -2.69
N CYS A 90 4.54 9.99 -2.76
CA CYS A 90 4.82 8.80 -3.56
C CYS A 90 4.10 8.87 -4.92
N SER A 91 4.48 8.00 -5.85
CA SER A 91 3.86 7.97 -7.17
C SER A 91 3.68 6.55 -7.73
N GLY A 92 2.70 6.39 -8.62
CA GLY A 92 2.49 5.17 -9.37
C GLY A 92 1.11 4.54 -9.26
N ILE A 93 1.07 3.21 -9.43
CA ILE A 93 -0.14 2.38 -9.44
C ILE A 93 -0.20 1.55 -8.16
N LEU A 94 -1.32 1.62 -7.47
CA LEU A 94 -1.54 0.87 -6.22
C LEU A 94 -2.93 0.25 -6.20
N SER A 95 -2.97 -1.06 -5.95
CA SER A 95 -4.18 -1.75 -5.53
C SER A 95 -4.03 -2.20 -4.08
N LEU A 96 -4.90 -1.71 -3.20
CA LEU A 96 -4.87 -1.99 -1.76
C LEU A 96 -6.19 -2.57 -1.29
N THR A 97 -6.15 -3.74 -0.68
CA THR A 97 -7.24 -4.31 0.11
C THR A 97 -6.87 -4.25 1.60
N LEU A 98 -7.66 -3.51 2.38
CA LEU A 98 -7.48 -3.40 3.81
C LEU A 98 -8.74 -3.92 4.51
N ARG A 99 -8.61 -4.97 5.33
CA ARG A 99 -9.72 -5.61 6.07
C ARG A 99 -9.37 -5.79 7.53
N GLY A 100 -10.07 -5.07 8.40
CA GLY A 100 -9.83 -5.14 9.84
C GLY A 100 -10.10 -3.81 10.51
N ASN A 101 -9.65 -3.68 11.75
CA ASN A 101 -9.83 -2.45 12.50
C ASN A 101 -8.48 -1.93 12.99
N HIS A 102 -8.36 -0.59 13.07
CA HIS A 102 -7.13 0.10 13.49
C HIS A 102 -5.90 -0.27 12.66
N CYS A 103 -6.10 -0.70 11.42
CA CYS A 103 -5.00 -1.04 10.52
C CYS A 103 -4.44 0.23 9.84
N LYS A 104 -3.15 0.20 9.53
CA LYS A 104 -2.44 1.35 8.97
C LYS A 104 -1.57 0.96 7.78
N VAL A 105 -1.70 1.70 6.67
CA VAL A 105 -0.80 1.59 5.51
C VAL A 105 -0.17 2.94 5.27
N ILE A 106 1.17 3.00 5.26
CA ILE A 106 1.93 4.22 5.03
C ILE A 106 2.93 3.97 3.91
N ILE A 107 3.00 4.92 2.97
CA ILE A 107 4.02 4.96 1.92
C ILE A 107 4.72 6.31 1.98
N GLY A 108 6.04 6.29 2.14
CA GLY A 108 6.88 7.46 2.33
C GLY A 108 7.20 8.21 1.04
N LYS A 109 7.77 9.41 1.23
CA LYS A 109 8.09 10.37 0.19
C LYS A 109 9.11 9.83 -0.81
N GLY A 110 8.95 10.17 -2.10
CA GLY A 110 9.87 9.79 -3.17
C GLY A 110 9.79 8.32 -3.58
N SER A 111 8.92 7.52 -2.94
CA SER A 111 8.72 6.12 -3.30
C SER A 111 7.86 6.00 -4.56
N THR A 112 8.29 5.13 -5.47
CA THR A 112 7.65 4.91 -6.78
C THR A 112 7.17 3.48 -6.92
N MET A 113 6.01 3.28 -7.54
CA MET A 113 5.40 1.97 -7.76
C MET A 113 4.93 1.86 -9.20
N GLU A 114 5.54 0.98 -9.99
CA GLU A 114 5.06 0.72 -11.35
C GLU A 114 3.70 0.01 -11.34
N ASP A 115 3.57 -1.03 -10.49
CA ASP A 115 2.33 -1.78 -10.22
C ASP A 115 2.51 -2.56 -8.92
N CYS A 116 1.77 -2.18 -7.89
CA CYS A 116 1.86 -2.80 -6.57
C CYS A 116 0.49 -3.22 -6.04
N TYR A 117 0.39 -4.48 -5.61
CA TYR A 117 -0.77 -4.99 -4.91
C TYR A 117 -0.47 -5.23 -3.43
N MET A 118 -1.31 -4.70 -2.53
CA MET A 118 -1.13 -4.85 -1.09
C MET A 118 -2.39 -5.41 -0.43
N VAL A 119 -2.18 -6.33 0.49
CA VAL A 119 -3.21 -6.84 1.40
C VAL A 119 -2.80 -6.57 2.83
N CYS A 120 -3.57 -5.75 3.53
CA CYS A 120 -3.40 -5.45 4.95
C CYS A 120 -4.63 -5.92 5.72
N MET A 121 -4.46 -6.92 6.58
CA MET A 121 -5.57 -7.53 7.32
C MET A 121 -5.24 -7.67 8.81
N GLY A 122 -6.30 -7.74 9.63
CA GLY A 122 -6.21 -8.05 11.05
C GLY A 122 -6.68 -6.92 11.95
N GLN A 123 -6.24 -6.96 13.19
CA GLN A 123 -6.50 -5.96 14.21
C GLN A 123 -5.19 -5.25 14.55
N GLU A 124 -5.19 -3.90 14.58
CA GLU A 124 -4.02 -3.07 14.93
C GLU A 124 -2.75 -3.41 14.11
N ASN A 125 -2.93 -3.73 12.85
CA ASN A 125 -1.86 -4.24 11.99
C ASN A 125 -1.39 -3.18 10.98
N SER A 126 -0.21 -3.39 10.37
CA SER A 126 0.33 -2.38 9.47
C SER A 126 1.18 -2.93 8.33
N ILE A 127 1.22 -2.12 7.25
CA ILE A 127 2.24 -2.17 6.21
C ILE A 127 2.88 -0.77 6.14
N THR A 128 4.17 -0.68 6.40
CA THR A 128 4.91 0.58 6.34
C THR A 128 6.02 0.50 5.31
N ILE A 129 6.07 1.49 4.43
CA ILE A 129 7.08 1.64 3.38
C ILE A 129 7.77 2.99 3.61
N GLY A 130 9.08 2.97 3.70
CA GLY A 130 9.90 4.15 3.90
C GLY A 130 9.94 5.08 2.71
N ASN A 131 10.88 6.02 2.74
CA ASN A 131 11.09 7.00 1.69
C ASN A 131 11.98 6.45 0.58
N ASP A 132 11.86 7.05 -0.60
CA ASP A 132 12.76 6.82 -1.76
C ASP A 132 12.85 5.37 -2.24
N CYS A 133 11.88 4.55 -1.95
CA CYS A 133 11.80 3.18 -2.44
C CYS A 133 11.43 3.14 -3.93
N MET A 134 11.86 2.08 -4.62
CA MET A 134 11.54 1.83 -6.02
C MET A 134 10.96 0.42 -6.18
N PHE A 135 9.69 0.34 -6.55
CA PHE A 135 9.00 -0.93 -6.80
C PHE A 135 8.72 -1.07 -8.30
N SER A 136 9.29 -2.11 -8.87
CA SER A 136 8.98 -2.50 -10.26
C SER A 136 7.58 -3.09 -10.37
N GLY A 137 7.17 -3.48 -11.57
CA GLY A 137 5.82 -4.01 -11.79
C GLY A 137 5.53 -5.34 -11.10
N LYS A 138 4.28 -5.57 -10.77
CA LYS A 138 3.73 -6.81 -10.16
C LYS A 138 4.33 -7.15 -8.80
N VAL A 139 4.64 -6.14 -7.98
CA VAL A 139 5.03 -6.36 -6.59
C VAL A 139 3.80 -6.65 -5.75
N GLU A 140 3.89 -7.67 -4.89
CA GLU A 140 2.82 -8.06 -3.98
C GLU A 140 3.30 -8.03 -2.52
N ILE A 141 2.50 -7.43 -1.62
CA ILE A 141 2.81 -7.31 -0.19
C ILE A 141 1.62 -7.81 0.63
N TRP A 142 1.78 -8.92 1.33
CA TRP A 142 0.71 -9.60 2.04
C TRP A 142 1.05 -9.79 3.52
N ASN A 143 0.38 -9.06 4.40
CA ASN A 143 0.57 -9.20 5.85
C ASN A 143 -0.28 -10.32 6.49
N SER A 144 -1.01 -11.07 5.68
CA SER A 144 -1.94 -12.12 6.12
C SER A 144 -2.02 -13.25 5.09
N ASP A 145 -2.29 -14.47 5.54
CA ASP A 145 -2.64 -15.61 4.67
C ASP A 145 -4.11 -15.60 4.22
N THR A 146 -4.89 -14.61 4.66
CA THR A 146 -6.32 -14.38 4.38
C THR A 146 -7.29 -15.44 4.95
N HIS A 147 -6.88 -16.68 5.06
CA HIS A 147 -7.67 -17.77 5.61
C HIS A 147 -7.05 -18.30 6.91
N LEU A 148 -7.90 -18.72 7.83
CA LEU A 148 -7.47 -19.30 9.11
C LEU A 148 -6.86 -20.67 8.89
N ILE A 149 -5.70 -20.90 9.47
CA ILE A 149 -5.06 -22.20 9.60
C ILE A 149 -5.07 -22.55 11.10
N THR A 150 -5.51 -23.76 11.45
CA THR A 150 -5.55 -24.23 12.83
C THR A 150 -4.62 -25.41 13.02
N ASP A 151 -4.16 -25.59 14.26
CA ASP A 151 -3.59 -26.87 14.69
C ASP A 151 -4.68 -27.95 14.81
N MET A 152 -4.29 -29.15 15.21
CA MET A 152 -5.23 -30.30 15.36
C MET A 152 -6.19 -30.13 16.53
N GLU A 153 -5.91 -29.22 17.45
CA GLU A 153 -6.76 -28.85 18.59
C GLU A 153 -7.72 -27.70 18.27
N GLY A 154 -7.63 -27.12 17.05
CA GLY A 154 -8.52 -26.06 16.58
C GLY A 154 -8.03 -24.65 16.90
N ASN A 155 -6.84 -24.47 17.45
CA ASN A 155 -6.27 -23.15 17.72
C ASN A 155 -5.72 -22.52 16.43
N GLY A 156 -5.99 -21.24 16.22
CA GLY A 156 -5.46 -20.51 15.08
C GLY A 156 -3.94 -20.31 15.18
N ILE A 157 -3.19 -20.77 14.16
CA ILE A 157 -1.72 -20.74 14.16
C ILE A 157 -1.10 -19.71 13.20
N ASN A 158 -1.90 -19.02 12.41
CA ASN A 158 -1.40 -18.14 11.37
C ASN A 158 -1.90 -16.68 11.46
N PRO A 159 -1.73 -16.00 12.61
CA PRO A 159 -2.16 -14.60 12.73
C PRO A 159 -1.49 -13.73 11.68
N SER A 160 -2.17 -12.67 11.28
CA SER A 160 -1.57 -11.62 10.45
C SER A 160 -0.45 -10.92 11.23
N LYS A 161 0.62 -10.47 10.52
CA LYS A 161 1.79 -9.82 11.13
C LYS A 161 2.18 -8.59 10.32
N PRO A 162 2.65 -7.50 10.97
CA PRO A 162 3.03 -6.29 10.27
C PRO A 162 4.20 -6.52 9.31
N ILE A 163 4.27 -5.67 8.28
CA ILE A 163 5.39 -5.62 7.33
C ILE A 163 6.01 -4.24 7.40
N SER A 164 7.34 -4.19 7.44
CA SER A 164 8.11 -2.96 7.43
C SER A 164 9.16 -2.99 6.32
N ILE A 165 9.14 -1.97 5.45
CA ILE A 165 10.16 -1.78 4.42
C ILE A 165 10.87 -0.46 4.72
N GLY A 166 12.19 -0.51 4.88
CA GLY A 166 13.02 0.65 5.18
C GLY A 166 13.05 1.68 4.06
N ASN A 167 13.89 2.68 4.21
CA ASN A 167 14.10 3.70 3.19
C ASN A 167 15.00 3.16 2.06
N HIS A 168 14.81 3.69 0.85
CA HIS A 168 15.68 3.41 -0.28
C HIS A 168 15.81 1.90 -0.56
N VAL A 169 14.67 1.22 -0.65
CA VAL A 169 14.60 -0.21 -0.96
C VAL A 169 14.15 -0.40 -2.40
N TRP A 170 14.88 -1.21 -3.15
CA TRP A 170 14.49 -1.60 -4.50
C TRP A 170 13.88 -3.00 -4.51
N LEU A 171 12.63 -3.09 -4.94
CA LEU A 171 11.93 -4.34 -5.18
C LEU A 171 11.86 -4.60 -6.70
N GLY A 172 12.51 -5.67 -7.15
CA GLY A 172 12.47 -6.12 -8.53
C GLY A 172 11.06 -6.59 -8.94
N LYS A 173 10.84 -6.74 -10.24
CA LYS A 173 9.55 -7.16 -10.81
C LYS A 173 9.09 -8.50 -10.23
N GLY A 174 7.82 -8.58 -9.84
CA GLY A 174 7.20 -9.80 -9.35
C GLY A 174 7.65 -10.25 -7.94
N VAL A 175 8.31 -9.37 -7.18
CA VAL A 175 8.67 -9.65 -5.78
C VAL A 175 7.41 -9.80 -4.94
N LYS A 176 7.40 -10.82 -4.08
CA LYS A 176 6.35 -11.06 -3.07
C LYS A 176 6.92 -10.95 -1.66
N ILE A 177 6.28 -10.14 -0.81
CA ILE A 177 6.68 -9.97 0.59
C ILE A 177 5.57 -10.52 1.47
N LEU A 178 5.92 -11.47 2.34
CA LEU A 178 4.97 -12.15 3.20
C LEU A 178 4.95 -11.57 4.61
N LYS A 179 3.92 -11.91 5.36
CA LYS A 179 3.62 -11.40 6.70
C LYS A 179 4.81 -11.50 7.67
N GLY A 180 4.99 -10.47 8.48
CA GLY A 180 6.00 -10.41 9.52
C GLY A 180 7.41 -10.09 9.03
N VAL A 181 7.59 -9.74 7.76
CA VAL A 181 8.90 -9.43 7.19
C VAL A 181 9.26 -7.96 7.44
N SER A 182 10.51 -7.74 7.84
CA SER A 182 11.18 -6.44 7.81
C SER A 182 12.30 -6.46 6.76
N ILE A 183 12.31 -5.47 5.87
CA ILE A 183 13.40 -5.24 4.92
C ILE A 183 14.13 -3.98 5.32
N GLY A 184 15.44 -4.10 5.55
CA GLY A 184 16.30 -3.02 5.97
C GLY A 184 16.54 -1.97 4.89
N HIS A 185 17.12 -0.85 5.30
CA HIS A 185 17.41 0.30 4.43
C HIS A 185 18.42 -0.06 3.33
N ASN A 186 18.35 0.65 2.20
CA ASN A 186 19.29 0.53 1.08
C ASN A 186 19.41 -0.88 0.49
N SER A 187 18.41 -1.74 0.66
CA SER A 187 18.45 -3.13 0.22
C SER A 187 17.78 -3.31 -1.13
N VAL A 188 18.18 -4.37 -1.83
CA VAL A 188 17.65 -4.75 -3.15
C VAL A 188 17.08 -6.16 -3.06
N ILE A 189 15.86 -6.34 -3.54
CA ILE A 189 15.24 -7.66 -3.67
C ILE A 189 15.16 -8.02 -5.15
N GLY A 190 15.84 -9.07 -5.53
CA GLY A 190 15.92 -9.54 -6.91
C GLY A 190 14.55 -9.94 -7.48
N MET A 191 14.39 -9.80 -8.78
CA MET A 191 13.16 -10.11 -9.52
C MET A 191 12.64 -11.51 -9.21
N GLY A 192 11.30 -11.66 -9.06
CA GLY A 192 10.63 -12.95 -8.82
C GLY A 192 10.84 -13.56 -7.44
N SER A 193 11.49 -12.85 -6.52
CA SER A 193 11.80 -13.37 -5.18
C SER A 193 10.57 -13.41 -4.27
N ILE A 194 10.53 -14.40 -3.37
CA ILE A 194 9.53 -14.51 -2.29
C ILE A 194 10.22 -14.32 -0.94
N VAL A 195 9.97 -13.17 -0.31
CA VAL A 195 10.60 -12.80 0.96
C VAL A 195 9.75 -13.31 2.12
N THR A 196 10.31 -14.26 2.86
CA THR A 196 9.66 -14.93 4.02
C THR A 196 10.37 -14.68 5.34
N LYS A 197 11.54 -14.02 5.32
CA LYS A 197 12.37 -13.69 6.48
C LYS A 197 12.91 -12.27 6.34
N ASN A 198 13.32 -11.70 7.46
CA ASN A 198 13.90 -10.35 7.49
C ASN A 198 15.17 -10.26 6.64
N ILE A 199 15.33 -9.12 5.98
CA ILE A 199 16.51 -8.76 5.19
C ILE A 199 17.21 -7.59 5.89
N MET A 200 18.51 -7.71 6.10
CA MET A 200 19.33 -6.67 6.73
C MET A 200 19.52 -5.47 5.81
N ASP A 201 19.93 -4.35 6.38
CA ASP A 201 20.31 -3.15 5.64
C ASP A 201 21.44 -3.45 4.64
N ASN A 202 21.50 -2.66 3.56
CA ASN A 202 22.57 -2.66 2.57
C ASN A 202 22.83 -4.06 1.96
N SER A 203 21.77 -4.82 1.70
CA SER A 203 21.86 -6.21 1.24
C SER A 203 21.15 -6.42 -0.08
N ILE A 204 21.65 -7.37 -0.88
CA ILE A 204 20.91 -7.95 -2.00
C ILE A 204 20.38 -9.31 -1.54
N ALA A 205 19.07 -9.52 -1.69
CA ALA A 205 18.45 -10.82 -1.47
C ALA A 205 17.71 -11.28 -2.72
N ALA A 206 17.73 -12.57 -3.00
CA ALA A 206 17.02 -13.13 -4.15
C ALA A 206 16.62 -14.60 -3.92
N GLY A 207 15.66 -15.07 -4.71
CA GLY A 207 15.20 -16.46 -4.75
C GLY A 207 13.86 -16.73 -4.10
N ASN A 208 13.48 -18.00 -4.07
CA ASN A 208 12.25 -18.51 -3.42
C ASN A 208 12.60 -19.72 -2.54
N PRO A 209 12.61 -19.60 -1.19
CA PRO A 209 12.55 -18.34 -0.46
C PRO A 209 13.78 -17.44 -0.68
N ALA A 210 13.61 -16.14 -0.59
CA ALA A 210 14.69 -15.17 -0.76
C ALA A 210 15.76 -15.36 0.34
N LYS A 211 17.04 -15.36 -0.10
CA LYS A 211 18.21 -15.41 0.78
C LYS A 211 19.13 -14.24 0.44
N ILE A 212 19.85 -13.73 1.42
CA ILE A 212 20.87 -12.72 1.21
C ILE A 212 21.99 -13.34 0.38
N ILE A 213 22.31 -12.71 -0.76
CA ILE A 213 23.36 -13.15 -1.68
C ILE A 213 24.56 -12.19 -1.67
N LYS A 214 24.38 -10.96 -1.20
CA LYS A 214 25.47 -9.97 -1.07
C LYS A 214 25.12 -8.96 0.02
N ASN A 215 26.09 -8.56 0.80
CA ASN A 215 26.01 -7.51 1.82
C ASN A 215 26.90 -6.31 1.44
N ASN A 216 26.76 -5.22 2.18
CA ASN A 216 27.56 -4.01 2.04
C ASN A 216 27.50 -3.41 0.63
N ILE A 217 26.27 -3.32 0.09
CA ILE A 217 26.01 -2.71 -1.21
C ILE A 217 25.47 -1.27 -1.05
N LYS A 218 25.62 -0.51 -2.13
CA LYS A 218 24.82 0.67 -2.42
C LYS A 218 24.18 0.49 -3.79
N TRP A 219 23.03 1.11 -4.00
CA TRP A 219 22.37 1.14 -5.30
C TRP A 219 21.84 2.54 -5.55
N GLU A 220 21.63 2.90 -6.79
CA GLU A 220 21.13 4.20 -7.20
C GLU A 220 19.95 4.01 -8.15
N LYS A 221 19.04 4.98 -8.17
CA LYS A 221 17.86 4.97 -9.07
C LYS A 221 18.23 5.24 -10.54
N GLU A 222 19.42 5.74 -10.77
CA GLU A 222 19.92 6.01 -12.12
C GLU A 222 20.08 4.71 -12.91
N SER A 223 19.70 4.78 -14.19
CA SER A 223 19.87 3.65 -15.09
C SER A 223 21.34 3.44 -15.40
N ILE A 224 21.76 2.18 -15.57
CA ILE A 224 23.08 1.85 -16.11
C ILE A 224 23.08 2.35 -17.56
N HIS A 225 23.87 3.38 -17.82
CA HIS A 225 24.14 3.83 -19.18
C HIS A 225 25.24 2.96 -19.77
N ILE A 226 24.96 2.34 -20.92
CA ILE A 226 25.93 1.60 -21.75
C ILE A 226 26.50 2.58 -22.77
#